data_82d407874596f492d2d523a0b3838527
#
_entry.id   82d407874596f492d2d523a0b3838527
#
_cell.length_a   1.000
_cell.length_b   1.000
_cell.length_c   1.000
_cell.angle_alpha   90.00
_cell.angle_beta   90.00
_cell.angle_gamma   90.00
#
_symmetry.space_group_name_H-M   'P 1'
#
loop_
_entity.id
_entity.type
_entity.pdbx_description
1 polymer ?
#
loop_
_entity_poly.entity_id
_entity_poly.type
_entity_poly.pdbx_seq_one_letter_code
_entity_poly.pdbx_strand_id
1 'polypeptide(L)'
;AGKTTFFDLISGFQDSDDGKVILNNKNITKSQSYTIARLGMVRTFQLTKVFDRMTVLENMMFSASKVDNDSFIKSLVKPPSQKNKEIDIKEKSFEIMKNLNIGHMANSYARELSGGQKKLLELGRSIINDPEILLLDEPLAGVNPKLAEEILEIILNLSKNGISILMVEHNIEAVMKISERVIVFAEVKVIADDI
;
A
#
# COMPACT_ATOMS: atom_id res chain seq x y z
N ALA A 1 5.30 -21.11 4.94
CA ALA A 1 6.15 -20.71 3.81
C ALA A 1 5.29 -20.57 2.55
N GLY A 2 5.69 -19.72 1.60
CA GLY A 2 4.98 -19.53 0.31
C GLY A 2 4.07 -18.29 0.24
N LYS A 3 3.75 -17.62 1.35
CA LYS A 3 2.88 -16.43 1.35
C LYS A 3 3.51 -15.24 0.60
N THR A 4 4.77 -14.94 0.88
CA THR A 4 5.50 -13.87 0.19
C THR A 4 5.66 -14.19 -1.30
N THR A 5 5.98 -15.43 -1.65
CA THR A 5 6.02 -15.89 -3.04
C THR A 5 4.68 -15.71 -3.74
N PHE A 6 3.57 -16.05 -3.06
CA PHE A 6 2.24 -15.81 -3.58
C PHE A 6 1.99 -14.31 -3.84
N PHE A 7 2.39 -13.43 -2.92
CA PHE A 7 2.31 -11.98 -3.13
C PHE A 7 3.17 -11.53 -4.32
N ASP A 8 4.39 -12.08 -4.47
CA ASP A 8 5.27 -11.76 -5.59
C ASP A 8 4.64 -12.14 -6.94
N LEU A 9 4.00 -13.32 -7.00
CA LEU A 9 3.31 -13.79 -8.20
C LEU A 9 2.12 -12.91 -8.59
N ILE A 10 1.22 -12.61 -7.64
CA ILE A 10 -0.01 -11.84 -7.95
C ILE A 10 0.28 -10.35 -8.19
N SER A 11 1.39 -9.81 -7.66
CA SER A 11 1.79 -8.42 -7.84
C SER A 11 2.81 -8.20 -8.98
N GLY A 12 3.16 -9.26 -9.74
CA GLY A 12 4.01 -9.18 -10.92
C GLY A 12 5.49 -8.91 -10.64
N PHE A 13 5.98 -9.28 -9.45
CA PHE A 13 7.40 -9.29 -9.10
C PHE A 13 8.07 -10.61 -9.48
N GLN A 14 7.30 -11.67 -9.67
CA GLN A 14 7.76 -12.98 -10.12
C GLN A 14 6.72 -13.52 -11.11
N ASP A 15 7.21 -14.20 -12.17
CA ASP A 15 6.34 -14.89 -13.12
C ASP A 15 5.86 -16.22 -12.54
N SER A 16 4.61 -16.59 -12.84
CA SER A 16 4.07 -17.91 -12.51
C SER A 16 4.45 -18.92 -13.58
N ASP A 17 4.80 -20.14 -13.16
CA ASP A 17 5.03 -21.26 -14.08
C ASP A 17 3.71 -21.73 -14.70
N ASP A 18 2.63 -21.74 -13.90
CA ASP A 18 1.29 -22.15 -14.32
C ASP A 18 0.22 -21.36 -13.57
N GLY A 19 -1.04 -21.49 -13.99
CA GLY A 19 -2.17 -20.80 -13.39
C GLY A 19 -2.47 -19.43 -14.00
N LYS A 20 -3.49 -18.77 -13.46
CA LYS A 20 -3.95 -17.46 -13.94
C LYS A 20 -4.24 -16.54 -12.76
N VAL A 21 -3.85 -15.28 -12.90
CA VAL A 21 -4.24 -14.19 -12.01
C VAL A 21 -5.24 -13.31 -12.76
N ILE A 22 -6.44 -13.15 -12.21
CA ILE A 22 -7.52 -12.36 -12.80
C ILE A 22 -7.88 -11.23 -11.85
N LEU A 23 -7.78 -10.00 -12.31
CA LEU A 23 -8.16 -8.78 -11.61
C LEU A 23 -9.27 -8.09 -12.38
N ASN A 24 -10.44 -7.90 -11.78
CA ASN A 24 -11.59 -7.24 -12.42
C ASN A 24 -11.88 -7.78 -13.83
N ASN A 25 -11.99 -9.11 -13.96
CA ASN A 25 -12.20 -9.84 -15.22
C ASN A 25 -11.08 -9.67 -16.26
N LYS A 26 -9.96 -9.05 -15.91
CA LYS A 26 -8.78 -8.95 -16.77
C LYS A 26 -7.73 -9.97 -16.33
N ASN A 27 -7.20 -10.72 -17.28
CA ASN A 27 -6.06 -11.59 -17.02
C ASN A 27 -4.79 -10.73 -16.90
N ILE A 28 -4.19 -10.71 -15.71
CA ILE A 28 -2.95 -9.99 -15.39
C ILE A 28 -1.75 -10.92 -15.19
N THR A 29 -1.92 -12.20 -15.48
CA THR A 29 -0.83 -13.19 -15.39
C THR A 29 0.36 -12.71 -16.22
N LYS A 30 1.57 -12.72 -15.62
CA LYS A 30 2.82 -12.21 -16.22
C LYS A 30 2.77 -10.71 -16.60
N SER A 31 1.81 -9.95 -16.08
CA SER A 31 1.84 -8.49 -16.18
C SER A 31 2.89 -7.92 -15.26
N GLN A 32 3.57 -6.89 -15.70
CA GLN A 32 4.58 -6.22 -14.87
C GLN A 32 3.93 -5.45 -13.71
N SER A 33 4.62 -5.37 -12.58
CA SER A 33 4.12 -4.77 -11.33
C SER A 33 3.58 -3.35 -11.49
N TYR A 34 4.21 -2.52 -12.33
CA TYR A 34 3.72 -1.16 -12.58
C TYR A 34 2.38 -1.15 -13.34
N THR A 35 2.13 -2.13 -14.22
CA THR A 35 0.85 -2.29 -14.93
C THR A 35 -0.23 -2.70 -13.94
N ILE A 36 0.05 -3.64 -13.06
CA ILE A 36 -0.86 -4.12 -12.01
C ILE A 36 -1.21 -2.98 -11.05
N ALA A 37 -0.23 -2.17 -10.65
CA ALA A 37 -0.46 -1.01 -9.80
C ALA A 37 -1.38 0.03 -10.47
N ARG A 38 -1.24 0.26 -11.79
CA ARG A 38 -2.14 1.14 -12.56
C ARG A 38 -3.56 0.59 -12.68
N LEU A 39 -3.74 -0.71 -12.57
CA LEU A 39 -5.06 -1.36 -12.54
C LEU A 39 -5.69 -1.33 -11.14
N GLY A 40 -5.08 -0.64 -10.18
CA GLY A 40 -5.64 -0.43 -8.85
C GLY A 40 -5.19 -1.43 -7.77
N MET A 41 -4.29 -2.38 -8.06
CA MET A 41 -3.74 -3.28 -7.05
C MET A 41 -2.38 -2.76 -6.58
N VAL A 42 -2.30 -2.28 -5.34
CA VAL A 42 -1.08 -1.72 -4.73
C VAL A 42 -0.58 -2.64 -3.62
N ARG A 43 0.74 -2.83 -3.51
CA ARG A 43 1.37 -3.64 -2.49
C ARG A 43 2.29 -2.80 -1.60
N THR A 44 2.22 -3.01 -0.28
CA THR A 44 3.26 -2.60 0.66
C THR A 44 4.35 -3.67 0.74
N PHE A 45 5.54 -3.29 1.17
CA PHE A 45 6.67 -4.21 1.29
C PHE A 45 6.94 -4.51 2.78
N GLN A 46 7.46 -5.71 3.06
CA GLN A 46 7.85 -6.13 4.42
C GLN A 46 8.89 -5.19 5.05
N LEU A 47 9.81 -4.66 4.24
CA LEU A 47 10.74 -3.62 4.66
C LEU A 47 10.23 -2.25 4.23
N THR A 48 9.97 -1.39 5.20
CA THR A 48 9.46 -0.03 4.98
C THR A 48 10.40 0.77 4.10
N LYS A 49 9.96 1.09 2.88
CA LYS A 49 10.73 1.85 1.89
C LYS A 49 10.23 3.29 1.82
N VAL A 50 10.74 4.15 2.70
CA VAL A 50 10.50 5.60 2.64
C VAL A 50 11.73 6.31 2.07
N PHE A 51 11.53 7.49 1.48
CA PHE A 51 12.61 8.33 1.02
C PHE A 51 13.15 9.15 2.20
N ASP A 52 14.21 8.67 2.84
CA ASP A 52 14.75 9.21 4.09
C ASP A 52 15.14 10.70 4.02
N ARG A 53 15.53 11.19 2.83
CA ARG A 53 15.94 12.59 2.60
C ARG A 53 14.80 13.51 2.18
N MET A 54 13.58 12.99 2.07
CA MET A 54 12.36 13.75 1.83
C MET A 54 11.60 13.92 3.13
N THR A 55 10.83 15.00 3.25
CA THR A 55 9.87 15.18 4.33
C THR A 55 8.73 14.16 4.21
N VAL A 56 7.94 14.00 5.26
CA VAL A 56 6.74 13.14 5.26
C VAL A 56 5.78 13.59 4.15
N LEU A 57 5.52 14.89 4.05
CA LEU A 57 4.66 15.45 3.00
C LEU A 57 5.22 15.19 1.59
N GLU A 58 6.52 15.42 1.37
CA GLU A 58 7.14 15.14 0.08
C GLU A 58 7.07 13.67 -0.31
N ASN A 59 7.23 12.73 0.66
CA ASN A 59 7.03 11.31 0.45
C ASN A 59 5.62 10.98 -0.03
N MET A 60 4.59 11.60 0.58
CA MET A 60 3.20 11.44 0.20
C MET A 60 2.96 11.98 -1.21
N MET A 61 3.34 13.23 -1.46
CA MET A 61 3.14 13.90 -2.75
C MET A 61 3.86 13.19 -3.90
N PHE A 62 5.08 12.67 -3.66
CA PHE A 62 5.82 11.90 -4.64
C PHE A 62 5.07 10.62 -5.03
N SER A 63 4.42 9.94 -4.08
CA SER A 63 3.65 8.72 -4.33
C SER A 63 2.33 9.00 -5.08
N ALA A 64 1.76 10.19 -4.93
CA ALA A 64 0.55 10.62 -5.64
C ALA A 64 0.83 10.99 -7.10
N SER A 65 2.08 11.29 -7.45
CA SER A 65 2.43 11.63 -8.83
C SER A 65 2.30 10.39 -9.72
N LYS A 66 1.18 10.30 -10.45
CA LYS A 66 1.08 9.36 -11.57
C LYS A 66 2.16 9.75 -12.56
N VAL A 67 3.13 8.86 -12.76
CA VAL A 67 4.14 9.04 -13.82
C VAL A 67 3.42 8.83 -15.16
N ASP A 68 2.79 9.89 -15.66
CA ASP A 68 2.40 9.94 -17.06
C ASP A 68 3.69 10.00 -17.87
N ASN A 69 3.95 9.00 -18.69
CA ASN A 69 5.13 8.93 -19.57
C ASN A 69 5.28 10.17 -20.49
N ASP A 70 4.21 10.97 -20.64
CA ASP A 70 4.21 12.23 -21.38
C ASP A 70 4.80 13.44 -20.59
N SER A 71 5.17 13.25 -19.32
CA SER A 71 5.45 14.38 -18.44
C SER A 71 6.88 14.93 -18.54
N PHE A 72 7.84 14.18 -19.08
CA PHE A 72 9.24 14.67 -19.13
C PHE A 72 9.40 15.86 -20.06
N ILE A 73 8.64 15.93 -21.15
CA ILE A 73 8.66 17.06 -22.10
C ILE A 73 7.74 18.20 -21.62
N LYS A 74 6.64 17.87 -20.90
CA LYS A 74 5.70 18.87 -20.37
C LYS A 74 6.18 19.54 -19.08
N SER A 75 7.16 18.98 -18.38
CA SER A 75 7.73 19.60 -17.17
C SER A 75 8.59 20.83 -17.44
N LEU A 76 9.02 21.06 -18.68
CA LEU A 76 9.74 22.26 -19.09
C LEU A 76 8.84 23.49 -19.26
N VAL A 77 7.52 23.29 -19.40
CA VAL A 77 6.55 24.39 -19.51
C VAL A 77 5.45 24.12 -18.47
N LYS A 78 5.56 24.72 -17.28
CA LYS A 78 4.55 24.59 -16.20
C LYS A 78 3.24 25.29 -16.61
N PRO A 79 2.22 24.61 -17.13
CA PRO A 79 0.93 25.25 -17.39
C PRO A 79 0.19 25.51 -16.07
N PRO A 80 -0.68 26.53 -15.99
CA PRO A 80 -1.46 26.86 -14.78
C PRO A 80 -2.25 25.69 -14.19
N SER A 81 -2.65 24.72 -15.02
CA SER A 81 -3.37 23.50 -14.62
C SER A 81 -2.56 22.53 -13.73
N GLN A 82 -1.22 22.61 -13.78
CA GLN A 82 -0.37 21.78 -12.90
C GLN A 82 -0.34 22.31 -11.46
N LYS A 83 -0.46 23.63 -11.27
CA LYS A 83 -0.46 24.26 -9.95
C LYS A 83 -1.69 23.84 -9.13
N ASN A 84 -2.85 23.74 -9.77
CA ASN A 84 -4.09 23.27 -9.10
C ASN A 84 -3.96 21.79 -8.72
N LYS A 85 -3.44 20.93 -9.60
CA LYS A 85 -3.21 19.51 -9.29
C LYS A 85 -2.22 19.31 -8.13
N GLU A 86 -1.19 20.14 -8.03
CA GLU A 86 -0.22 20.07 -6.93
C GLU A 86 -0.87 20.48 -5.60
N ILE A 87 -1.78 21.45 -5.60
CA ILE A 87 -2.57 21.86 -4.43
C ILE A 87 -3.50 20.70 -4.01
N ASP A 88 -4.25 20.12 -4.94
CA ASP A 88 -5.15 19.01 -4.67
C ASP A 88 -4.41 17.79 -4.07
N ILE A 89 -3.25 17.44 -4.63
CA ILE A 89 -2.40 16.36 -4.13
C ILE A 89 -1.91 16.69 -2.70
N LYS A 90 -1.53 17.92 -2.46
CA LYS A 90 -1.07 18.37 -1.14
C LYS A 90 -2.18 18.29 -0.10
N GLU A 91 -3.39 18.76 -0.43
CA GLU A 91 -4.56 18.69 0.44
C GLU A 91 -4.91 17.23 0.77
N LYS A 92 -5.01 16.38 -0.25
CA LYS A 92 -5.23 14.93 -0.08
C LYS A 92 -4.15 14.28 0.79
N SER A 93 -2.88 14.64 0.58
CA SER A 93 -1.78 14.15 1.41
C SER A 93 -1.95 14.52 2.87
N PHE A 94 -2.33 15.77 3.17
CA PHE A 94 -2.59 16.21 4.53
C PHE A 94 -3.77 15.50 5.17
N GLU A 95 -4.86 15.28 4.43
CA GLU A 95 -6.03 14.54 4.91
C GLU A 95 -5.65 13.10 5.30
N ILE A 96 -4.94 12.39 4.42
CA ILE A 96 -4.48 11.02 4.70
C ILE A 96 -3.53 11.02 5.92
N MET A 97 -2.55 11.92 5.97
CA MET A 97 -1.61 12.00 7.10
C MET A 97 -2.34 12.30 8.41
N LYS A 98 -3.39 13.10 8.40
CA LYS A 98 -4.23 13.38 9.57
C LYS A 98 -4.94 12.13 10.05
N ASN A 99 -5.55 11.36 9.13
CA ASN A 99 -6.24 10.10 9.42
C ASN A 99 -5.28 9.02 9.95
N LEU A 100 -4.00 9.10 9.57
CA LEU A 100 -2.92 8.23 10.05
C LEU A 100 -2.20 8.77 11.30
N ASN A 101 -2.67 9.84 11.93
CA ASN A 101 -2.05 10.49 13.10
C ASN A 101 -0.59 10.93 12.90
N ILE A 102 -0.12 11.13 11.65
CA ILE A 102 1.22 11.61 11.32
C ILE A 102 1.24 13.03 10.72
N GLY A 103 0.09 13.70 10.67
CA GLY A 103 -0.04 15.05 10.08
C GLY A 103 0.85 16.11 10.74
N HIS A 104 1.09 15.99 12.06
CA HIS A 104 1.97 16.89 12.81
C HIS A 104 3.46 16.77 12.40
N MET A 105 3.83 15.70 11.69
CA MET A 105 5.18 15.43 11.21
C MET A 105 5.37 15.77 9.73
N ALA A 106 4.43 16.48 9.10
CA ALA A 106 4.46 16.76 7.66
C ALA A 106 5.80 17.34 7.17
N ASN A 107 6.42 18.21 7.97
CA ASN A 107 7.68 18.89 7.63
C ASN A 107 8.93 18.17 8.18
N SER A 108 8.78 17.09 8.95
CA SER A 108 9.91 16.29 9.45
C SER A 108 10.46 15.43 8.31
N TYR A 109 11.77 15.18 8.31
CA TYR A 109 12.36 14.24 7.37
C TYR A 109 11.96 12.80 7.72
N ALA A 110 11.73 11.96 6.71
CA ALA A 110 11.31 10.57 6.93
C ALA A 110 12.34 9.75 7.72
N ARG A 111 13.63 10.10 7.66
CA ARG A 111 14.68 9.48 8.50
C ARG A 111 14.48 9.70 10.00
N GLU A 112 13.78 10.76 10.39
CA GLU A 112 13.54 11.14 11.79
C GLU A 112 12.36 10.37 12.40
N LEU A 113 11.58 9.68 11.59
CA LEU A 113 10.43 8.89 12.00
C LEU A 113 10.89 7.62 12.73
N SER A 114 10.14 7.25 13.76
CA SER A 114 10.23 5.91 14.37
C SER A 114 9.83 4.82 13.34
N GLY A 115 10.20 3.57 13.60
CA GLY A 115 9.83 2.45 12.73
C GLY A 115 8.32 2.34 12.50
N GLY A 116 7.52 2.56 13.55
CA GLY A 116 6.06 2.55 13.43
C GLY A 116 5.51 3.72 12.60
N GLN A 117 6.04 4.93 12.78
CA GLN A 117 5.66 6.08 11.98
C GLN A 117 6.03 5.91 10.50
N LYS A 118 7.17 5.26 10.22
CA LYS A 118 7.55 4.90 8.84
C LYS A 118 6.54 3.93 8.22
N LYS A 119 6.01 2.97 8.99
CA LYS A 119 4.94 2.07 8.51
C LYS A 119 3.64 2.80 8.21
N LEU A 120 3.24 3.75 9.06
CA LEU A 120 2.08 4.60 8.80
C LEU A 120 2.29 5.45 7.53
N LEU A 121 3.49 6.02 7.34
CA LEU A 121 3.82 6.75 6.12
C LEU A 121 3.76 5.85 4.87
N GLU A 122 4.27 4.62 4.95
CA GLU A 122 4.19 3.65 3.85
C GLU A 122 2.74 3.30 3.52
N LEU A 123 1.91 3.05 4.53
CA LEU A 123 0.48 2.82 4.35
C LEU A 123 -0.19 4.03 3.68
N GLY A 124 0.09 5.25 4.12
CA GLY A 124 -0.40 6.48 3.50
C GLY A 124 -0.02 6.59 2.02
N ARG A 125 1.24 6.29 1.69
CA ARG A 125 1.74 6.29 0.32
C ARG A 125 1.06 5.22 -0.56
N SER A 126 0.64 4.10 0.02
CA SER A 126 -0.04 3.04 -0.72
C SER A 126 -1.49 3.39 -1.06
N ILE A 127 -2.16 4.20 -0.23
CA ILE A 127 -3.57 4.55 -0.40
C ILE A 127 -3.82 5.88 -1.11
N ILE A 128 -2.79 6.72 -1.30
CA ILE A 128 -2.95 8.08 -1.86
C ILE A 128 -3.53 8.09 -3.29
N ASN A 129 -3.36 7.02 -4.03
CA ASN A 129 -3.88 6.88 -5.40
C ASN A 129 -5.21 6.13 -5.49
N ASP A 130 -5.94 6.01 -4.35
CA ASP A 130 -7.24 5.32 -4.25
C ASP A 130 -7.20 3.91 -4.87
N PRO A 131 -6.39 2.99 -4.31
CA PRO A 131 -6.31 1.63 -4.84
C PRO A 131 -7.65 0.91 -4.65
N GLU A 132 -7.98 0.01 -5.59
CA GLU A 132 -9.12 -0.89 -5.44
C GLU A 132 -8.78 -2.09 -4.55
N ILE A 133 -7.51 -2.53 -4.61
CA ILE A 133 -6.98 -3.65 -3.83
C ILE A 133 -5.66 -3.25 -3.20
N LEU A 134 -5.54 -3.52 -1.90
CA LEU A 134 -4.33 -3.28 -1.12
C LEU A 134 -3.76 -4.61 -0.60
N LEU A 135 -2.54 -4.92 -0.99
CA LEU A 135 -1.79 -6.08 -0.52
C LEU A 135 -0.88 -5.65 0.62
N LEU A 136 -1.12 -6.16 1.83
CA LEU A 136 -0.38 -5.84 3.05
C LEU A 136 0.51 -7.02 3.48
N ASP A 137 1.82 -6.84 3.43
CA ASP A 137 2.80 -7.86 3.78
C ASP A 137 3.35 -7.61 5.19
N GLU A 138 2.83 -8.34 6.17
CA GLU A 138 3.15 -8.26 7.60
C GLU A 138 3.10 -6.81 8.17
N PRO A 139 1.97 -6.09 8.03
CA PRO A 139 1.88 -4.69 8.45
C PRO A 139 2.11 -4.49 9.95
N LEU A 140 1.90 -5.52 10.78
CA LEU A 140 2.08 -5.45 12.23
C LEU A 140 3.47 -5.87 12.70
N ALA A 141 4.36 -6.33 11.81
CA ALA A 141 5.69 -6.79 12.22
C ALA A 141 6.53 -5.65 12.83
N GLY A 142 7.08 -5.88 14.03
CA GLY A 142 7.99 -4.93 14.70
C GLY A 142 7.35 -3.65 15.23
N VAL A 143 6.01 -3.58 15.34
CA VAL A 143 5.32 -2.47 16.01
C VAL A 143 4.90 -2.86 17.43
N ASN A 144 4.75 -1.87 18.30
CA ASN A 144 4.23 -2.12 19.65
C ASN A 144 2.71 -2.41 19.59
N PRO A 145 2.12 -3.05 20.63
CA PRO A 145 0.72 -3.46 20.63
C PRO A 145 -0.27 -2.31 20.38
N LYS A 146 -0.03 -1.14 20.94
CA LYS A 146 -0.90 0.03 20.76
C LYS A 146 -0.95 0.47 19.31
N LEU A 147 0.22 0.57 18.65
CA LEU A 147 0.27 0.95 17.22
C LEU A 147 -0.30 -0.17 16.33
N ALA A 148 -0.15 -1.44 16.73
CA ALA A 148 -0.78 -2.54 16.00
C ALA A 148 -2.30 -2.41 15.98
N GLU A 149 -2.92 -2.06 17.11
CA GLU A 149 -4.36 -1.77 17.19
C GLU A 149 -4.76 -0.59 16.30
N GLU A 150 -4.01 0.52 16.34
CA GLU A 150 -4.25 1.67 15.47
C GLU A 150 -4.18 1.29 13.98
N ILE A 151 -3.19 0.49 13.57
CA ILE A 151 -3.05 0.01 12.18
C ILE A 151 -4.25 -0.88 11.81
N LEU A 152 -4.69 -1.78 12.68
CA LEU A 152 -5.86 -2.63 12.44
C LEU A 152 -7.14 -1.81 12.25
N GLU A 153 -7.35 -0.77 13.07
CA GLU A 153 -8.49 0.13 12.92
C GLU A 153 -8.45 0.90 11.58
N ILE A 154 -7.27 1.34 11.16
CA ILE A 154 -7.08 1.99 9.85
C ILE A 154 -7.43 1.00 8.74
N ILE A 155 -6.93 -0.24 8.78
CA ILE A 155 -7.21 -1.29 7.80
C ILE A 155 -8.71 -1.55 7.70
N LEU A 156 -9.41 -1.70 8.84
CA LEU A 156 -10.85 -1.87 8.88
C LEU A 156 -11.61 -0.70 8.26
N ASN A 157 -11.17 0.54 8.53
CA ASN A 157 -11.78 1.72 7.94
C ASN A 157 -11.56 1.79 6.42
N LEU A 158 -10.39 1.42 5.94
CA LEU A 158 -10.12 1.34 4.49
C LEU A 158 -11.02 0.30 3.82
N SER A 159 -11.20 -0.88 4.43
CA SER A 159 -12.12 -1.91 3.92
C SER A 159 -13.57 -1.42 3.88
N LYS A 160 -14.05 -0.79 4.96
CA LYS A 160 -15.40 -0.19 5.00
C LYS A 160 -15.63 0.88 3.94
N ASN A 161 -14.57 1.56 3.52
CA ASN A 161 -14.59 2.55 2.43
C ASN A 161 -14.42 1.93 1.03
N GLY A 162 -14.50 0.61 0.90
CA GLY A 162 -14.56 -0.11 -0.36
C GLY A 162 -13.22 -0.57 -0.92
N ILE A 163 -12.13 -0.44 -0.18
CA ILE A 163 -10.84 -1.00 -0.59
C ILE A 163 -10.81 -2.49 -0.21
N SER A 164 -10.63 -3.37 -1.18
CA SER A 164 -10.40 -4.80 -0.91
C SER A 164 -9.00 -5.00 -0.33
N ILE A 165 -8.88 -5.74 0.78
CA ILE A 165 -7.59 -5.90 1.45
C ILE A 165 -7.23 -7.39 1.49
N LEU A 166 -6.03 -7.70 1.01
CA LEU A 166 -5.41 -9.00 1.20
C LEU A 166 -4.17 -8.82 2.09
N MET A 167 -4.21 -9.42 3.28
CA MET A 167 -3.17 -9.27 4.29
C MET A 167 -2.48 -10.61 4.58
N VAL A 168 -1.16 -10.59 4.63
CA VAL A 168 -0.36 -11.68 5.18
C VAL A 168 0.08 -11.28 6.58
N GLU A 169 -0.26 -12.12 7.56
CA GLU A 169 0.12 -11.90 8.97
C GLU A 169 0.42 -13.22 9.68
N HIS A 170 1.18 -13.12 10.76
CA HIS A 170 1.50 -14.22 11.67
C HIS A 170 0.75 -14.13 13.01
N ASN A 171 0.24 -12.95 13.32
CA ASN A 171 -0.58 -12.73 14.51
C ASN A 171 -2.00 -13.21 14.25
N ILE A 172 -2.30 -14.44 14.65
CA ILE A 172 -3.60 -15.09 14.43
C ILE A 172 -4.74 -14.29 15.07
N GLU A 173 -4.54 -13.75 16.27
CA GLU A 173 -5.55 -12.96 16.97
C GLU A 173 -5.94 -11.71 16.15
N ALA A 174 -4.94 -10.99 15.63
CA ALA A 174 -5.17 -9.85 14.77
C ALA A 174 -5.92 -10.23 13.48
N VAL A 175 -5.53 -11.35 12.84
CA VAL A 175 -6.19 -11.86 11.62
C VAL A 175 -7.66 -12.17 11.91
N MET A 176 -7.96 -12.95 12.95
CA MET A 176 -9.32 -13.34 13.29
C MET A 176 -10.21 -12.15 13.69
N LYS A 177 -9.62 -11.07 14.18
CA LYS A 177 -10.35 -9.87 14.60
C LYS A 177 -10.90 -9.04 13.43
N ILE A 178 -10.21 -9.04 12.26
CA ILE A 178 -10.53 -8.12 11.17
C ILE A 178 -10.84 -8.78 9.83
N SER A 179 -10.54 -10.09 9.69
CA SER A 179 -10.70 -10.77 8.40
C SER A 179 -12.10 -11.36 8.24
N GLU A 180 -12.71 -11.17 7.09
CA GLU A 180 -13.95 -11.83 6.68
C GLU A 180 -13.69 -13.23 6.14
N ARG A 181 -12.48 -13.48 5.62
CA ARG A 181 -12.05 -14.77 5.06
C ARG A 181 -10.60 -15.03 5.42
N VAL A 182 -10.29 -16.23 5.86
CA VAL A 182 -8.95 -16.65 6.25
C VAL A 182 -8.50 -17.83 5.40
N ILE A 183 -7.34 -17.69 4.75
CA ILE A 183 -6.72 -18.75 3.96
C ILE A 183 -5.43 -19.18 4.66
N VAL A 184 -5.35 -20.45 5.04
CA VAL A 184 -4.18 -20.99 5.73
C VAL A 184 -3.26 -21.72 4.75
N PHE A 185 -2.01 -21.29 4.74
CA PHE A 185 -0.95 -21.91 3.94
C PHE A 185 -0.03 -22.77 4.82
N ALA A 186 0.15 -24.04 4.45
CA ALA A 186 1.22 -24.88 4.97
C ALA A 186 1.90 -25.61 3.81
N GLU A 187 3.21 -25.74 3.88
CA GLU A 187 4.04 -26.43 2.85
C GLU A 187 3.72 -25.97 1.41
N VAL A 188 3.51 -24.66 1.23
CA VAL A 188 3.18 -24.03 -0.07
C VAL A 188 1.81 -24.46 -0.63
N LYS A 189 0.96 -25.06 0.19
CA LYS A 189 -0.40 -25.47 -0.19
C LYS A 189 -1.43 -24.78 0.68
N VAL A 190 -2.59 -24.51 0.11
CA VAL A 190 -3.77 -24.10 0.89
C VAL A 190 -4.29 -25.33 1.62
N ILE A 191 -4.33 -25.26 2.96
CA ILE A 191 -4.81 -26.34 3.82
C ILE A 191 -6.17 -26.03 4.45
N ALA A 192 -6.55 -24.78 4.54
CA ALA A 192 -7.88 -24.33 4.95
C ALA A 192 -8.23 -23.02 4.25
N ASP A 193 -9.50 -22.83 4.00
CA ASP A 193 -10.11 -21.65 3.41
C ASP A 193 -11.52 -21.53 4.00
N ASP A 194 -11.72 -20.55 4.88
CA ASP A 194 -12.96 -20.39 5.64
C ASP A 194 -13.39 -18.90 5.66
N ILE A 195 -14.71 -18.68 5.80
CA ILE A 195 -15.36 -17.37 5.78
C ILE A 195 -15.88 -17.05 7.17
#